data_53c19d33b16cccb1dc8534071da928cb
#
_entry.id   53c19d33b16cccb1dc8534071da928cb
#
_cell.length_a   1.000
_cell.length_b   1.000
_cell.length_c   1.000
_cell.angle_alpha   90.00
_cell.angle_beta   90.00
_cell.angle_gamma   90.00
#
_symmetry.space_group_name_H-M   'P 1'
#
loop_
_entity.id
_entity.type
_entity.pdbx_description
1 polymer ?
#
loop_
_entity_poly.entity_id
_entity_poly.type
_entity_poly.pdbx_seq_one_letter_code
_entity_poly.pdbx_strand_id
1 'polypeptide(L)'
;AELDANQDFKKPGNQKKKVAAKPKSTKAKAKFTSKTISRETPNHSVSVDIDVRGANKLYLVVDDAGDGYGADWADWAEPRITVKGKETKLTDLKWKSARVDWGQARVGKNAGGGNLKINGKDISYGIGVHANSVLEYDLPKGAERFKATCGLDNGGTDQPGQGPTVRFKVYTEKP
;
A
#
# COMPACT_ATOMS: atom_id res chain seq x y z
N ALA A 1 -50.28 -18.85 68.70
CA ALA A 1 -50.05 -18.09 67.48
C ALA A 1 -48.74 -18.57 66.88
N GLU A 2 -48.81 -19.44 65.87
CA GLU A 2 -47.66 -19.90 65.12
C GLU A 2 -47.40 -18.96 63.92
N LEU A 3 -46.17 -18.51 63.82
CA LEU A 3 -45.69 -17.71 62.68
C LEU A 3 -45.15 -18.66 61.63
N ASP A 4 -45.80 -18.66 60.48
CA ASP A 4 -45.41 -19.45 59.33
C ASP A 4 -44.25 -18.71 58.61
N ALA A 5 -43.08 -19.35 58.66
CA ALA A 5 -41.87 -18.86 57.98
C ALA A 5 -41.63 -19.68 56.72
N ASN A 6 -42.18 -19.23 55.60
CA ASN A 6 -41.78 -19.74 54.29
C ASN A 6 -41.64 -18.61 53.27
N GLN A 7 -40.48 -17.97 53.29
CA GLN A 7 -40.10 -17.06 52.21
C GLN A 7 -39.12 -17.76 51.29
N ASP A 8 -39.63 -18.17 50.16
CA ASP A 8 -38.83 -18.66 49.03
C ASP A 8 -37.89 -17.58 48.51
N PHE A 9 -36.60 -17.71 48.83
CA PHE A 9 -35.56 -16.92 48.19
C PHE A 9 -35.34 -17.44 46.77
N LYS A 10 -35.93 -16.79 45.75
CA LYS A 10 -35.59 -16.97 44.35
C LYS A 10 -34.17 -16.49 44.14
N LYS A 11 -33.23 -17.39 43.82
CA LYS A 11 -31.88 -17.09 43.36
C LYS A 11 -31.97 -16.25 42.05
N PRO A 12 -31.22 -15.13 41.91
CA PRO A 12 -31.17 -14.40 40.66
C PRO A 12 -30.55 -15.28 39.59
N GLY A 13 -31.27 -15.47 38.49
CA GLY A 13 -30.82 -16.18 37.31
C GLY A 13 -29.56 -15.58 36.74
N ASN A 14 -28.58 -16.44 36.54
CA ASN A 14 -27.29 -16.11 35.92
C ASN A 14 -27.50 -15.73 34.45
N GLN A 15 -27.73 -14.45 34.19
CA GLN A 15 -27.73 -13.94 32.81
C GLN A 15 -26.31 -14.02 32.27
N LYS A 16 -26.03 -15.06 31.50
CA LYS A 16 -24.83 -15.14 30.68
C LYS A 16 -24.85 -13.91 29.73
N LYS A 17 -24.04 -12.88 30.04
CA LYS A 17 -23.73 -11.81 29.09
C LYS A 17 -23.20 -12.47 27.82
N LYS A 18 -23.95 -12.40 26.73
CA LYS A 18 -23.46 -12.70 25.39
C LYS A 18 -22.27 -11.77 25.14
N VAL A 19 -21.06 -12.30 25.23
CA VAL A 19 -19.86 -11.60 24.78
C VAL A 19 -20.04 -11.46 23.28
N ALA A 20 -20.23 -10.22 22.82
CA ALA A 20 -20.25 -9.92 21.41
C ALA A 20 -18.91 -10.37 20.82
N ALA A 21 -18.96 -11.26 19.82
CA ALA A 21 -17.77 -11.69 19.09
C ALA A 21 -17.11 -10.44 18.52
N LYS A 22 -15.80 -10.25 18.81
CA LYS A 22 -15.00 -9.20 18.16
C LYS A 22 -15.19 -9.36 16.65
N PRO A 23 -15.49 -8.26 15.92
CA PRO A 23 -15.58 -8.35 14.46
C PRO A 23 -14.26 -8.92 13.95
N LYS A 24 -14.32 -9.99 13.16
CA LYS A 24 -13.17 -10.53 12.46
C LYS A 24 -12.62 -9.38 11.62
N SER A 25 -11.39 -8.95 11.90
CA SER A 25 -10.67 -7.98 11.07
C SER A 25 -10.58 -8.58 9.67
N THR A 26 -11.45 -8.13 8.78
CA THR A 26 -11.34 -8.46 7.36
C THR A 26 -10.14 -7.72 6.81
N LYS A 27 -9.14 -8.48 6.33
CA LYS A 27 -7.95 -7.91 5.68
C LYS A 27 -8.39 -7.00 4.51
N ALA A 28 -7.83 -5.80 4.42
CA ALA A 28 -8.16 -4.87 3.35
C ALA A 28 -7.92 -5.50 1.97
N LYS A 29 -8.83 -5.24 1.03
CA LYS A 29 -8.70 -5.71 -0.35
C LYS A 29 -7.98 -4.65 -1.18
N ALA A 30 -6.94 -5.05 -1.92
CA ALA A 30 -6.26 -4.18 -2.86
C ALA A 30 -7.22 -3.73 -3.98
N LYS A 31 -7.15 -2.45 -4.33
CA LYS A 31 -7.81 -1.90 -5.54
C LYS A 31 -7.06 -2.28 -6.81
N PHE A 32 -5.77 -2.50 -6.68
CA PHE A 32 -4.89 -2.93 -7.76
C PHE A 32 -3.84 -3.88 -7.19
N THR A 33 -3.56 -4.94 -7.94
CA THR A 33 -2.42 -5.83 -7.71
C THR A 33 -1.80 -6.13 -9.06
N SER A 34 -0.52 -5.80 -9.23
CA SER A 34 0.20 -6.15 -10.45
C SER A 34 0.49 -7.65 -10.50
N LYS A 35 0.77 -8.16 -11.70
CA LYS A 35 1.55 -9.38 -11.82
C LYS A 35 2.95 -9.15 -11.21
N THR A 36 3.71 -10.21 -11.01
CA THR A 36 5.13 -10.11 -10.67
C THR A 36 5.87 -9.42 -11.82
N ILE A 37 6.63 -8.38 -11.50
CA ILE A 37 7.45 -7.63 -12.45
C ILE A 37 8.89 -8.11 -12.28
N SER A 38 9.51 -8.46 -13.40
CA SER A 38 10.90 -8.93 -13.48
C SER A 38 11.60 -8.28 -14.68
N ARG A 39 12.85 -8.65 -14.93
CA ARG A 39 13.57 -8.23 -16.14
C ARG A 39 12.92 -8.72 -17.43
N GLU A 40 12.14 -9.80 -17.40
CA GLU A 40 11.41 -10.36 -18.55
C GLU A 40 10.09 -9.62 -18.79
N THR A 41 9.64 -8.80 -17.85
CA THR A 41 8.46 -7.98 -18.05
C THR A 41 8.74 -6.89 -19.09
N PRO A 42 7.90 -6.73 -20.13
CA PRO A 42 8.08 -5.67 -21.12
C PRO A 42 8.24 -4.30 -20.46
N ASN A 43 9.26 -3.54 -20.87
CA ASN A 43 9.62 -2.25 -20.29
C ASN A 43 9.92 -2.28 -18.77
N HIS A 44 10.07 -3.45 -18.15
CA HIS A 44 10.24 -3.65 -16.71
C HIS A 44 9.17 -2.97 -15.87
N SER A 45 7.97 -2.80 -16.41
CA SER A 45 6.93 -2.01 -15.76
C SER A 45 5.51 -2.42 -16.16
N VAL A 46 4.55 -1.95 -15.37
CA VAL A 46 3.12 -2.02 -15.66
C VAL A 46 2.46 -0.69 -15.32
N SER A 47 1.36 -0.37 -15.96
CA SER A 47 0.56 0.83 -15.63
C SER A 47 -0.51 0.50 -14.60
N VAL A 48 -0.82 1.48 -13.74
CA VAL A 48 -1.99 1.46 -12.87
C VAL A 48 -2.87 2.66 -13.19
N ASP A 49 -4.16 2.44 -13.24
CA ASP A 49 -5.19 3.47 -13.40
C ASP A 49 -6.46 2.97 -12.70
N ILE A 50 -6.76 3.51 -11.52
CA ILE A 50 -7.85 3.05 -10.67
C ILE A 50 -8.73 4.18 -10.19
N ASP A 51 -10.00 3.85 -9.94
CA ASP A 51 -10.97 4.73 -9.29
C ASP A 51 -10.70 4.78 -7.78
N VAL A 52 -10.55 6.00 -7.23
CA VAL A 52 -10.36 6.25 -5.80
C VAL A 52 -11.46 7.13 -5.22
N ARG A 53 -12.55 7.35 -5.93
CA ARG A 53 -13.67 8.18 -5.46
C ARG A 53 -14.20 7.68 -4.13
N GLY A 54 -14.46 8.61 -3.21
CA GLY A 54 -14.94 8.31 -1.86
C GLY A 54 -13.86 7.85 -0.89
N ALA A 55 -12.63 7.60 -1.34
CA ALA A 55 -11.53 7.23 -0.45
C ALA A 55 -10.89 8.45 0.20
N ASN A 56 -10.47 8.29 1.47
CA ASN A 56 -9.74 9.30 2.22
C ASN A 56 -8.24 9.02 2.30
N LYS A 57 -7.84 7.80 2.01
CA LYS A 57 -6.48 7.30 2.12
C LYS A 57 -6.04 6.59 0.85
N LEU A 58 -4.75 6.65 0.61
CA LEU A 58 -4.07 5.89 -0.44
C LEU A 58 -2.84 5.22 0.16
N TYR A 59 -2.72 3.91 -0.07
CA TYR A 59 -1.55 3.13 0.34
C TYR A 59 -0.90 2.56 -0.90
N LEU A 60 0.36 2.91 -1.11
CA LEU A 60 1.19 2.39 -2.18
C LEU A 60 2.13 1.33 -1.61
N VAL A 61 1.97 0.10 -2.05
CA VAL A 61 2.69 -1.05 -1.53
C VAL A 61 3.53 -1.70 -2.62
N VAL A 62 4.77 -2.01 -2.29
CA VAL A 62 5.64 -2.87 -3.10
C VAL A 62 6.04 -4.05 -2.24
N ASP A 63 5.77 -5.25 -2.68
CA ASP A 63 6.24 -6.47 -2.04
C ASP A 63 7.31 -7.19 -2.88
N ASP A 64 8.06 -8.09 -2.23
CA ASP A 64 9.17 -8.84 -2.82
C ASP A 64 8.74 -10.05 -3.66
N ALA A 65 7.49 -10.13 -4.05
CA ALA A 65 6.91 -11.25 -4.79
C ALA A 65 7.08 -12.64 -4.13
N GLY A 66 7.55 -12.69 -2.88
CA GLY A 66 7.68 -13.90 -2.07
C GLY A 66 9.01 -14.63 -2.20
N ASP A 67 10.00 -14.06 -2.87
CA ASP A 67 11.33 -14.65 -3.06
C ASP A 67 12.48 -13.92 -2.36
N GLY A 68 12.13 -12.95 -1.49
CA GLY A 68 13.08 -12.10 -0.80
C GLY A 68 13.37 -10.80 -1.56
N TYR A 69 13.78 -9.77 -0.84
CA TYR A 69 13.86 -8.40 -1.37
C TYR A 69 15.21 -8.04 -2.02
N GLY A 70 16.05 -9.02 -2.34
CA GLY A 70 17.37 -8.75 -2.95
C GLY A 70 17.27 -8.00 -4.27
N ALA A 71 17.86 -6.79 -4.33
CA ALA A 71 17.84 -5.88 -5.47
C ALA A 71 16.44 -5.41 -5.94
N ASP A 72 15.44 -5.50 -5.08
CA ASP A 72 14.06 -5.14 -5.39
C ASP A 72 13.82 -3.63 -5.33
N TRP A 73 14.56 -2.88 -6.14
CA TRP A 73 14.39 -1.44 -6.30
C TRP A 73 13.20 -1.16 -7.19
N ALA A 74 12.30 -0.31 -6.74
CA ALA A 74 11.04 -0.05 -7.41
C ALA A 74 10.72 1.44 -7.47
N ASP A 75 10.13 1.87 -8.57
CA ASP A 75 9.72 3.24 -8.80
C ASP A 75 8.21 3.32 -9.07
N TRP A 76 7.56 4.21 -8.34
CA TRP A 76 6.26 4.76 -8.71
C TRP A 76 6.53 5.93 -9.65
N ALA A 77 6.54 5.67 -10.95
CA ALA A 77 6.86 6.67 -11.96
C ALA A 77 5.61 7.47 -12.34
N GLU A 78 5.77 8.77 -12.38
CA GLU A 78 4.72 9.74 -12.75
C GLU A 78 3.39 9.52 -12.00
N PRO A 79 3.43 9.31 -10.66
CA PRO A 79 2.23 9.08 -9.88
C PRO A 79 1.41 10.37 -9.80
N ARG A 80 0.11 10.27 -10.09
CA ARG A 80 -0.78 11.41 -10.15
C ARG A 80 -2.18 11.09 -9.70
N ILE A 81 -2.83 12.08 -9.13
CA ILE A 81 -4.22 12.03 -8.67
C ILE A 81 -5.04 13.00 -9.49
N THR A 82 -6.16 12.56 -10.03
CA THR A 82 -7.18 13.43 -10.60
C THR A 82 -8.07 13.93 -9.48
N VAL A 83 -8.16 15.24 -9.32
CA VAL A 83 -9.02 15.91 -8.33
C VAL A 83 -9.91 16.90 -9.08
N LYS A 84 -11.23 16.68 -9.04
CA LYS A 84 -12.21 17.54 -9.73
C LYS A 84 -11.84 17.80 -11.20
N GLY A 85 -11.48 16.72 -11.92
CA GLY A 85 -11.10 16.77 -13.33
C GLY A 85 -9.69 17.29 -13.64
N LYS A 86 -8.92 17.67 -12.62
CA LYS A 86 -7.55 18.18 -12.78
C LYS A 86 -6.52 17.19 -12.25
N GLU A 87 -5.49 16.89 -13.02
CA GLU A 87 -4.37 16.07 -12.56
C GLU A 87 -3.43 16.86 -11.64
N THR A 88 -3.07 16.22 -10.52
CA THR A 88 -2.08 16.71 -9.56
C THR A 88 -1.01 15.63 -9.37
N LYS A 89 0.26 16.01 -9.45
CA LYS A 89 1.35 15.08 -9.17
C LYS A 89 1.30 14.63 -7.71
N LEU A 90 1.35 13.32 -7.48
CA LEU A 90 1.42 12.79 -6.11
C LEU A 90 2.69 13.26 -5.39
N THR A 91 3.76 13.50 -6.13
CA THR A 91 5.02 14.03 -5.60
C THR A 91 4.92 15.45 -5.04
N ASP A 92 3.85 16.20 -5.34
CA ASP A 92 3.55 17.51 -4.74
C ASP A 92 2.86 17.36 -3.36
N LEU A 93 2.37 16.17 -3.04
CA LEU A 93 1.81 15.84 -1.74
C LEU A 93 2.87 15.19 -0.85
N LYS A 94 2.76 15.42 0.45
CA LYS A 94 3.60 14.71 1.43
C LYS A 94 2.90 13.42 1.85
N TRP A 95 3.62 12.32 1.89
CA TRP A 95 3.10 11.12 2.54
C TRP A 95 2.93 11.34 4.05
N LYS A 96 1.98 10.66 4.62
CA LYS A 96 1.75 10.64 6.06
C LYS A 96 2.75 9.73 6.78
N SER A 97 3.07 8.61 6.15
CA SER A 97 4.10 7.68 6.59
C SER A 97 4.75 6.97 5.42
N ALA A 98 5.98 6.55 5.60
CA ALA A 98 6.74 5.76 4.64
C ALA A 98 7.56 4.71 5.39
N ARG A 99 7.45 3.45 4.97
CA ARG A 99 8.24 2.34 5.46
C ARG A 99 8.85 1.60 4.28
N VAL A 100 10.14 1.33 4.36
CA VAL A 100 10.88 0.52 3.40
C VAL A 100 11.83 -0.42 4.15
N ASP A 101 12.06 -1.60 3.63
CA ASP A 101 12.93 -2.59 4.27
C ASP A 101 14.41 -2.34 4.00
N TRP A 102 14.74 -1.61 2.94
CA TRP A 102 16.09 -1.19 2.61
C TRP A 102 16.11 0.20 1.99
N GLY A 103 17.16 0.99 2.27
CA GLY A 103 17.27 2.35 1.76
C GLY A 103 16.22 3.28 2.35
N GLN A 104 15.74 4.21 1.56
CA GLN A 104 14.72 5.17 1.96
C GLN A 104 13.72 5.39 0.82
N ALA A 105 12.47 5.66 1.16
CA ALA A 105 11.53 6.25 0.21
C ALA A 105 11.98 7.67 -0.14
N ARG A 106 12.08 7.98 -1.42
CA ARG A 106 12.58 9.27 -1.89
C ARG A 106 11.71 9.85 -3.01
N VAL A 107 11.38 11.11 -2.89
CA VAL A 107 10.75 11.86 -3.98
C VAL A 107 11.84 12.30 -4.96
N GLY A 108 11.66 11.97 -6.25
CA GLY A 108 12.57 12.37 -7.32
C GLY A 108 13.89 11.61 -7.39
N LYS A 109 14.08 10.62 -6.52
CA LYS A 109 15.27 9.76 -6.45
C LYS A 109 14.87 8.32 -6.19
N ASN A 110 15.74 7.37 -6.60
CA ASN A 110 15.56 5.99 -6.24
C ASN A 110 15.92 5.71 -4.77
N ALA A 111 15.68 4.51 -4.29
CA ALA A 111 15.88 4.14 -2.89
C ALA A 111 17.31 4.37 -2.38
N GLY A 112 18.31 4.34 -3.23
CA GLY A 112 19.70 4.60 -2.91
C GLY A 112 20.15 6.06 -3.08
N GLY A 113 19.28 6.92 -3.61
CA GLY A 113 19.56 8.35 -3.80
C GLY A 113 20.05 8.74 -5.20
N GLY A 114 20.10 7.77 -6.14
CA GLY A 114 20.38 8.03 -7.55
C GLY A 114 19.16 8.53 -8.32
N ASN A 115 19.33 8.79 -9.61
CA ASN A 115 18.21 9.19 -10.46
C ASN A 115 17.24 8.02 -10.67
N LEU A 116 15.95 8.35 -10.78
CA LEU A 116 14.92 7.39 -11.15
C LEU A 116 15.11 6.94 -12.60
N LYS A 117 15.21 5.64 -12.83
CA LYS A 117 15.40 5.08 -14.16
C LYS A 117 14.76 3.70 -14.25
N ILE A 118 13.91 3.48 -15.24
CA ILE A 118 13.27 2.19 -15.50
C ILE A 118 13.64 1.74 -16.90
N ASN A 119 14.17 0.52 -17.03
CA ASN A 119 14.56 -0.06 -18.32
C ASN A 119 15.45 0.89 -19.15
N GLY A 120 16.41 1.54 -18.48
CA GLY A 120 17.33 2.50 -19.11
C GLY A 120 16.74 3.87 -19.44
N LYS A 121 15.47 4.13 -19.14
CA LYS A 121 14.79 5.41 -19.40
C LYS A 121 14.70 6.24 -18.13
N ASP A 122 15.14 7.48 -18.21
CA ASP A 122 15.00 8.45 -17.13
C ASP A 122 13.53 8.77 -16.88
N ILE A 123 13.16 8.86 -15.58
CA ILE A 123 11.82 9.20 -15.15
C ILE A 123 11.80 10.66 -14.69
N SER A 124 10.88 11.46 -15.25
CA SER A 124 10.84 12.90 -15.03
C SER A 124 10.46 13.28 -13.58
N TYR A 125 9.54 12.53 -12.98
CA TYR A 125 9.20 12.65 -11.57
C TYR A 125 8.66 11.30 -11.04
N GLY A 126 8.81 11.07 -9.77
CA GLY A 126 8.34 9.82 -9.17
C GLY A 126 8.85 9.63 -7.76
N ILE A 127 8.62 8.43 -7.24
CA ILE A 127 9.01 8.03 -5.90
C ILE A 127 9.75 6.71 -6.00
N GLY A 128 11.00 6.70 -5.55
CA GLY A 128 11.79 5.49 -5.46
C GLY A 128 11.62 4.84 -4.09
N VAL A 129 11.45 3.52 -4.09
CA VAL A 129 11.36 2.69 -2.88
C VAL A 129 12.14 1.39 -3.11
N HIS A 130 12.24 0.61 -2.06
CA HIS A 130 12.73 -0.77 -2.10
C HIS A 130 11.69 -1.68 -1.45
N ALA A 131 11.53 -2.89 -1.98
CA ALA A 131 10.64 -3.85 -1.31
C ALA A 131 11.22 -4.25 0.06
N ASN A 132 10.44 -4.56 1.03
CA ASN A 132 9.00 -4.36 1.08
C ASN A 132 8.74 -2.92 1.53
N SER A 133 7.75 -2.26 0.95
CA SER A 133 7.48 -0.86 1.29
C SER A 133 5.98 -0.56 1.35
N VAL A 134 5.65 0.42 2.18
CA VAL A 134 4.30 0.99 2.28
C VAL A 134 4.43 2.50 2.41
N LEU A 135 3.79 3.23 1.50
CA LEU A 135 3.59 4.68 1.59
C LEU A 135 2.13 4.96 1.89
N GLU A 136 1.85 5.79 2.87
CA GLU A 136 0.50 6.24 3.22
C GLU A 136 0.32 7.71 2.89
N TYR A 137 -0.74 8.02 2.16
CA TYR A 137 -1.16 9.39 1.85
C TYR A 137 -2.57 9.65 2.34
N ASP A 138 -2.81 10.88 2.80
CA ASP A 138 -4.15 11.42 2.86
C ASP A 138 -4.53 11.90 1.46
N LEU A 139 -5.67 11.45 0.93
CA LEU A 139 -6.17 11.89 -0.37
C LEU A 139 -6.84 13.26 -0.25
N PRO A 140 -6.61 14.16 -1.23
CA PRO A 140 -7.35 15.40 -1.31
C PRO A 140 -8.86 15.12 -1.44
N LYS A 141 -9.68 15.99 -0.86
CA LYS A 141 -11.14 15.92 -1.04
C LYS A 141 -11.49 16.06 -2.52
N GLY A 142 -12.31 15.15 -3.03
CA GLY A 142 -12.68 15.11 -4.44
C GLY A 142 -11.71 14.36 -5.33
N ALA A 143 -10.79 13.56 -4.74
CA ALA A 143 -9.94 12.65 -5.52
C ALA A 143 -10.79 11.63 -6.26
N GLU A 144 -10.47 11.41 -7.53
CA GLU A 144 -11.27 10.58 -8.45
C GLU A 144 -10.49 9.37 -8.95
N ARG A 145 -9.25 9.57 -9.40
CA ARG A 145 -8.42 8.52 -9.99
C ARG A 145 -6.98 8.64 -9.52
N PHE A 146 -6.33 7.48 -9.40
CA PHE A 146 -4.89 7.37 -9.22
C PHE A 146 -4.28 6.66 -10.43
N LYS A 147 -3.22 7.25 -10.97
CA LYS A 147 -2.46 6.71 -12.11
C LYS A 147 -0.97 6.74 -11.83
N ALA A 148 -0.26 5.73 -12.29
CA ALA A 148 1.20 5.69 -12.27
C ALA A 148 1.73 4.63 -13.24
N THR A 149 3.01 4.69 -13.55
CA THR A 149 3.78 3.57 -14.09
C THR A 149 4.58 2.96 -12.94
N CYS A 150 4.45 1.64 -12.77
CA CYS A 150 5.07 0.89 -11.68
C CYS A 150 6.19 0.03 -12.26
N GLY A 151 7.43 0.26 -11.90
CA GLY A 151 8.53 -0.46 -12.53
C GLY A 151 9.73 -0.74 -11.64
N LEU A 152 10.59 -1.63 -12.13
CA LEU A 152 11.89 -1.91 -11.53
C LEU A 152 12.88 -0.81 -11.87
N ASP A 153 13.52 -0.24 -10.84
CA ASP A 153 14.58 0.74 -11.03
C ASP A 153 15.89 0.07 -11.48
N ASN A 154 16.64 0.76 -12.34
CA ASN A 154 17.95 0.28 -12.79
C ASN A 154 18.95 0.07 -11.65
N GLY A 155 18.78 0.74 -10.52
CA GLY A 155 19.61 0.48 -9.33
C GLY A 155 19.57 -0.98 -8.87
N GLY A 156 18.44 -1.66 -9.10
CA GLY A 156 18.30 -3.11 -8.87
C GLY A 156 18.62 -3.94 -10.09
N THR A 157 18.04 -3.62 -11.26
CA THR A 157 18.18 -4.45 -12.46
C THR A 157 19.59 -4.48 -13.02
N ASP A 158 20.43 -3.48 -12.74
CA ASP A 158 21.83 -3.42 -13.18
C ASP A 158 22.79 -4.19 -12.25
N GLN A 159 22.31 -4.73 -11.13
CA GLN A 159 23.17 -5.49 -10.21
C GLN A 159 23.48 -6.88 -10.78
N PRO A 160 24.76 -7.24 -10.95
CA PRO A 160 25.14 -8.57 -11.44
C PRO A 160 24.69 -9.68 -10.49
N GLY A 161 24.19 -10.79 -11.05
CA GLY A 161 23.80 -11.97 -10.28
C GLY A 161 22.54 -11.82 -9.45
N GLN A 162 21.82 -10.71 -9.57
CA GLN A 162 20.54 -10.46 -8.89
C GLN A 162 19.37 -10.60 -9.86
N GLY A 163 18.26 -11.13 -9.35
CA GLY A 163 17.01 -11.30 -10.11
C GLY A 163 15.87 -10.55 -9.43
N PRO A 164 15.83 -9.19 -9.49
CA PRO A 164 14.79 -8.44 -8.80
C PRO A 164 13.40 -8.82 -9.31
N THR A 165 12.49 -9.04 -8.38
CA THR A 165 11.08 -9.32 -8.64
C THR A 165 10.22 -8.58 -7.62
N VAL A 166 9.22 -7.85 -8.08
CA VAL A 166 8.32 -7.10 -7.22
C VAL A 166 6.86 -7.22 -7.67
N ARG A 167 5.95 -6.98 -6.75
CA ARG A 167 4.55 -6.69 -7.06
C ARG A 167 4.16 -5.35 -6.48
N PHE A 168 3.43 -4.59 -7.26
CA PHE A 168 2.84 -3.33 -6.85
C PHE A 168 1.39 -3.54 -6.46
N LYS A 169 0.97 -2.95 -5.35
CA LYS A 169 -0.41 -3.00 -4.88
C LYS A 169 -0.85 -1.61 -4.44
N VAL A 170 -2.11 -1.29 -4.68
CA VAL A 170 -2.71 -0.04 -4.23
C VAL A 170 -3.93 -0.36 -3.39
N TYR A 171 -4.01 0.26 -2.21
CA TYR A 171 -5.14 0.14 -1.29
C TYR A 171 -5.70 1.52 -0.99
N THR A 172 -6.98 1.56 -0.68
CA THR A 172 -7.66 2.75 -0.13
C THR A 172 -8.05 2.59 1.33
N GLU A 173 -7.79 1.43 1.88
CA GLU A 173 -7.90 1.10 3.30
C GLU A 173 -6.59 0.49 3.78
N LYS A 174 -6.29 0.62 5.06
CA LYS A 174 -5.01 0.14 5.62
C LYS A 174 -4.84 -1.36 5.36
N PRO A 175 -3.77 -1.75 4.64
CA PRO A 175 -3.49 -3.16 4.31
C PRO A 175 -3.02 -3.97 5.52
#